data_ebe6cf532db95ab8d206a0d152a100dc
#
_entry.id   ebe6cf532db95ab8d206a0d152a100dc
#
_cell.length_a   1.000
_cell.length_b   1.000
_cell.length_c   1.000
_cell.angle_alpha   90.00
_cell.angle_beta   90.00
_cell.angle_gamma   90.00
#
_symmetry.space_group_name_H-M   'P 1'
#
loop_
_entity.id
_entity.type
_entity.pdbx_description
1 polymer ?
#
loop_
_entity_poly.entity_id
_entity_poly.type
_entity_poly.pdbx_seq_one_letter_code
_entity_poly.pdbx_strand_id
1 'polypeptide(L)'
;RVNGGSRRPAPPIHVGGAFPHGARRAIRYGDGWIPGWLSPKEMKVGCDILAQAAREKGRDPSKITIGVEKLATIAKTREEGLNLAMPTLKTSSESYERDIDSMQFALDRHIFGSIDDVRRRVDEFIESGVQHFELKIIYPTMDSLHRQMELWAENILPRYN
;
A
#
# COMPACT_ATOMS: atom_id res chain seq x y z
N ARG A 1 2.47 22.68 -24.48
CA ARG A 1 3.07 23.11 -23.19
C ARG A 1 1.94 23.21 -22.18
N VAL A 2 1.88 22.30 -21.22
CA VAL A 2 1.03 22.48 -20.05
C VAL A 2 1.79 23.44 -19.12
N ASN A 3 1.40 24.70 -19.13
CA ASN A 3 1.88 25.68 -18.16
C ASN A 3 1.14 25.44 -16.82
N GLY A 4 1.40 24.30 -16.20
CA GLY A 4 1.08 24.08 -14.80
C GLY A 4 2.15 24.76 -13.97
N GLY A 5 2.03 26.07 -13.76
CA GLY A 5 2.84 26.74 -12.75
C GLY A 5 2.57 26.12 -11.40
N SER A 6 3.38 25.13 -10.98
CA SER A 6 3.29 24.59 -9.63
C SER A 6 3.56 25.74 -8.68
N ARG A 7 2.59 26.06 -7.82
CA ARG A 7 2.85 26.92 -6.68
C ARG A 7 3.94 26.27 -5.85
N ARG A 8 4.98 26.98 -5.54
CA ARG A 8 6.03 26.44 -4.65
C ARG A 8 5.49 26.34 -3.21
N PRO A 9 5.82 25.23 -2.50
CA PRO A 9 6.72 24.15 -2.90
C PRO A 9 6.10 23.23 -3.96
N ALA A 10 6.94 22.60 -4.79
CA ALA A 10 6.48 21.57 -5.73
C ALA A 10 5.86 20.39 -4.96
N PRO A 11 4.83 19.72 -5.50
CA PRO A 11 4.26 18.54 -4.86
C PRO A 11 5.32 17.43 -4.73
N PRO A 12 5.28 16.63 -3.64
CA PRO A 12 6.21 15.53 -3.46
C PRO A 12 6.04 14.47 -4.55
N ILE A 13 7.14 13.87 -4.99
CA ILE A 13 7.17 12.81 -5.99
C ILE A 13 7.35 11.48 -5.29
N HIS A 14 6.35 10.61 -5.38
CA HIS A 14 6.44 9.24 -4.89
C HIS A 14 6.75 8.29 -6.05
N VAL A 15 7.71 7.39 -5.83
CA VAL A 15 8.21 6.45 -6.85
C VAL A 15 7.74 5.04 -6.53
N GLY A 16 7.12 4.40 -7.50
CA GLY A 16 6.67 3.01 -7.40
C GLY A 16 7.75 1.97 -7.70
N GLY A 17 7.36 0.72 -7.59
CA GLY A 17 8.14 -0.47 -7.95
C GLY A 17 8.81 -1.16 -6.76
N ALA A 18 9.02 -2.49 -6.94
CA ALA A 18 9.60 -3.33 -5.90
C ALA A 18 11.08 -3.02 -5.62
N PHE A 19 11.56 -3.44 -4.45
CA PHE A 19 12.99 -3.38 -4.12
C PHE A 19 13.79 -4.48 -4.84
N PRO A 20 15.12 -4.32 -5.01
CA PRO A 20 15.92 -3.15 -4.62
C PRO A 20 15.83 -1.97 -5.58
N HIS A 21 15.37 -2.17 -6.82
CA HIS A 21 15.42 -1.16 -7.88
C HIS A 21 14.45 0.01 -7.65
N GLY A 22 13.21 -0.26 -7.22
CA GLY A 22 12.21 0.76 -6.90
C GLY A 22 12.67 1.66 -5.75
N ALA A 23 13.15 1.06 -4.66
CA ALA A 23 13.68 1.78 -3.51
C ALA A 23 14.87 2.69 -3.88
N ARG A 24 15.85 2.18 -4.63
CA ARG A 24 17.01 2.98 -5.09
C ARG A 24 16.60 4.11 -6.04
N ARG A 25 15.61 3.87 -6.90
CA ARG A 25 15.07 4.88 -7.82
C ARG A 25 14.34 5.99 -7.05
N ALA A 26 13.59 5.65 -5.99
CA ALA A 26 12.95 6.61 -5.10
C ALA A 26 13.98 7.54 -4.44
N ILE A 27 15.09 7.00 -3.96
CA ILE A 27 16.18 7.79 -3.39
C ILE A 27 16.83 8.72 -4.42
N ARG A 28 16.90 8.31 -5.67
CA ARG A 28 17.53 9.13 -6.71
C ARG A 28 16.65 10.25 -7.24
N TYR A 29 15.34 10.05 -7.32
CA TYR A 29 14.44 10.91 -8.08
C TYR A 29 13.18 11.36 -7.35
N GLY A 30 12.91 10.83 -6.15
CA GLY A 30 11.65 11.05 -5.44
C GLY A 30 11.80 11.53 -4.02
N ASP A 31 10.65 11.84 -3.42
CA ASP A 31 10.49 12.23 -2.02
C ASP A 31 9.88 11.08 -1.19
N GLY A 32 9.38 10.05 -1.86
CA GLY A 32 8.81 8.87 -1.24
C GLY A 32 8.89 7.63 -2.13
N TRP A 33 8.66 6.47 -1.51
CA TRP A 33 8.59 5.16 -2.16
C TRP A 33 7.27 4.49 -1.83
N ILE A 34 6.49 4.13 -2.87
CA ILE A 34 5.20 3.46 -2.76
C ILE A 34 5.23 2.18 -3.61
N PRO A 35 5.71 1.05 -3.09
CA PRO A 35 5.59 -0.22 -3.77
C PRO A 35 4.17 -0.79 -3.64
N GLY A 36 3.71 -1.47 -4.68
CA GLY A 36 2.56 -2.37 -4.60
C GLY A 36 2.98 -3.78 -4.14
N TRP A 37 2.04 -4.68 -3.95
CA TRP A 37 2.23 -6.15 -3.88
C TRP A 37 3.33 -6.70 -2.94
N LEU A 38 3.78 -5.96 -1.95
CA LEU A 38 4.72 -6.43 -0.92
C LEU A 38 3.96 -6.77 0.38
N SER A 39 4.35 -7.86 1.04
CA SER A 39 3.91 -8.19 2.39
C SER A 39 4.61 -7.28 3.42
N PRO A 40 4.13 -7.19 4.66
CA PRO A 40 4.81 -6.44 5.73
C PRO A 40 6.28 -6.90 5.93
N LYS A 41 6.54 -8.21 5.84
CA LYS A 41 7.89 -8.76 5.94
C LYS A 41 8.80 -8.27 4.79
N GLU A 42 8.30 -8.29 3.56
CA GLU A 42 9.03 -7.76 2.41
C GLU A 42 9.20 -6.24 2.48
N MET A 43 8.20 -5.52 3.00
CA MET A 43 8.31 -4.08 3.26
C MET A 43 9.45 -3.76 4.20
N LYS A 44 9.59 -4.49 5.31
CA LYS A 44 10.70 -4.31 6.25
C LYS A 44 12.07 -4.41 5.57
N VAL A 45 12.26 -5.44 4.75
CA VAL A 45 13.49 -5.61 3.95
C VAL A 45 13.69 -4.44 2.98
N GLY A 46 12.63 -4.03 2.29
CA GLY A 46 12.67 -2.91 1.35
C GLY A 46 13.02 -1.58 2.03
N CYS A 47 12.48 -1.35 3.22
CA CYS A 47 12.79 -0.15 4.03
C CYS A 47 14.26 -0.12 4.47
N ASP A 48 14.83 -1.26 4.86
CA ASP A 48 16.25 -1.35 5.23
C ASP A 48 17.16 -1.04 4.03
N ILE A 49 16.84 -1.57 2.84
CA ILE A 49 17.55 -1.27 1.57
C ILE A 49 17.42 0.22 1.22
N LEU A 50 16.22 0.79 1.35
CA LEU A 50 15.98 2.20 1.10
C LEU A 50 16.80 3.09 2.03
N ALA A 51 16.79 2.79 3.33
CA ALA A 51 17.53 3.54 4.34
C ALA A 51 19.05 3.49 4.09
N GLN A 52 19.57 2.33 3.68
CA GLN A 52 20.97 2.20 3.28
C GLN A 52 21.27 3.06 2.05
N ALA A 53 20.47 2.93 0.98
CA ALA A 53 20.66 3.71 -0.25
C ALA A 53 20.55 5.23 -0.02
N ALA A 54 19.69 5.68 0.91
CA ALA A 54 19.59 7.08 1.29
C ALA A 54 20.88 7.58 1.92
N ARG A 55 21.41 6.86 2.92
CA ARG A 55 22.69 7.18 3.56
C ARG A 55 23.85 7.24 2.58
N GLU A 56 23.96 6.27 1.65
CA GLU A 56 24.98 6.24 0.59
C GLU A 56 24.91 7.48 -0.33
N LYS A 57 23.75 8.11 -0.46
CA LYS A 57 23.52 9.33 -1.25
C LYS A 57 23.51 10.62 -0.41
N GLY A 58 23.85 10.55 0.87
CA GLY A 58 23.84 11.70 1.78
C GLY A 58 22.43 12.25 2.05
N ARG A 59 21.39 11.45 1.86
CA ARG A 59 20.01 11.81 2.18
C ARG A 59 19.63 11.25 3.55
N ASP A 60 18.83 12.01 4.30
CA ASP A 60 18.24 11.57 5.56
C ASP A 60 17.08 10.58 5.28
N PRO A 61 17.18 9.30 5.69
CA PRO A 61 16.11 8.32 5.47
C PRO A 61 14.78 8.74 6.12
N SER A 62 14.80 9.48 7.21
CA SER A 62 13.59 9.94 7.93
C SER A 62 12.77 10.96 7.15
N LYS A 63 13.35 11.56 6.11
CA LYS A 63 12.68 12.51 5.20
C LYS A 63 12.07 11.86 3.96
N ILE A 64 12.19 10.54 3.83
CA ILE A 64 11.64 9.80 2.70
C ILE A 64 10.32 9.16 3.15
N THR A 65 9.21 9.56 2.54
CA THR A 65 7.91 8.96 2.83
C THR A 65 7.87 7.52 2.34
N ILE A 66 7.48 6.61 3.21
CA ILE A 66 7.28 5.20 2.87
C ILE A 66 5.79 4.90 2.85
N GLY A 67 5.27 4.59 1.67
CA GLY A 67 3.89 4.25 1.47
C GLY A 67 3.68 2.85 0.91
N VAL A 68 2.44 2.43 0.82
CA VAL A 68 2.01 1.21 0.13
C VAL A 68 0.71 1.43 -0.63
N GLU A 69 0.60 0.78 -1.79
CA GLU A 69 -0.67 0.63 -2.50
C GLU A 69 -1.25 -0.75 -2.16
N LYS A 70 -2.48 -0.81 -1.65
CA LYS A 70 -3.13 -2.05 -1.22
C LYS A 70 -4.57 -2.15 -1.70
N LEU A 71 -4.94 -3.33 -2.18
CA LEU A 71 -6.35 -3.69 -2.27
C LEU A 71 -6.89 -3.89 -0.85
N ALA A 72 -8.09 -3.38 -0.59
CA ALA A 72 -8.67 -3.43 0.73
C ALA A 72 -10.18 -3.66 0.70
N THR A 73 -10.68 -4.46 1.64
CA THR A 73 -12.11 -4.56 1.91
C THR A 73 -12.36 -5.05 3.34
N ILE A 74 -13.36 -4.46 4.00
CA ILE A 74 -13.89 -4.89 5.29
C ILE A 74 -15.10 -5.75 5.03
N ALA A 75 -15.15 -6.93 5.63
CA ALA A 75 -16.25 -7.89 5.54
C ALA A 75 -16.58 -8.46 6.93
N LYS A 76 -17.51 -9.39 7.03
CA LYS A 76 -17.81 -10.05 8.32
C LYS A 76 -16.70 -11.01 8.75
N THR A 77 -16.09 -11.67 7.76
CA THR A 77 -15.00 -12.63 7.97
C THR A 77 -13.87 -12.40 6.98
N ARG A 78 -12.69 -12.97 7.28
CA ARG A 78 -11.54 -12.97 6.37
C ARG A 78 -11.87 -13.65 5.04
N GLU A 79 -12.57 -14.79 5.09
CA GLU A 79 -12.95 -15.55 3.90
C GLU A 79 -13.90 -14.76 3.01
N GLU A 80 -14.91 -14.11 3.56
CA GLU A 80 -15.82 -13.24 2.81
C GLU A 80 -15.06 -12.09 2.14
N GLY A 81 -14.17 -11.41 2.88
CA GLY A 81 -13.35 -10.32 2.34
C GLY A 81 -12.46 -10.77 1.18
N LEU A 82 -11.86 -11.96 1.30
CA LEU A 82 -11.05 -12.51 0.23
C LEU A 82 -11.89 -12.91 -0.98
N ASN A 83 -13.05 -13.55 -0.78
CA ASN A 83 -13.95 -13.93 -1.87
C ASN A 83 -14.42 -12.71 -2.68
N LEU A 84 -14.68 -11.58 -2.01
CA LEU A 84 -14.98 -10.31 -2.68
C LEU A 84 -13.81 -9.78 -3.49
N ALA A 85 -12.59 -10.01 -3.02
CA ALA A 85 -11.37 -9.51 -3.66
C ALA A 85 -10.90 -10.36 -4.85
N MET A 86 -11.21 -11.65 -4.86
CA MET A 86 -10.68 -12.62 -5.84
C MET A 86 -10.85 -12.22 -7.30
N PRO A 87 -12.01 -11.71 -7.77
CA PRO A 87 -12.14 -11.29 -9.17
C PRO A 87 -11.15 -10.20 -9.55
N THR A 88 -10.97 -9.18 -8.69
CA THR A 88 -10.02 -8.08 -8.90
C THR A 88 -8.57 -8.57 -8.85
N LEU A 89 -8.27 -9.47 -7.93
CA LEU A 89 -6.94 -10.08 -7.80
C LEU A 89 -6.56 -10.88 -9.05
N LYS A 90 -7.46 -11.69 -9.58
CA LYS A 90 -7.24 -12.46 -10.81
C LYS A 90 -6.96 -11.55 -12.00
N THR A 91 -7.80 -10.55 -12.24
CA THR A 91 -7.59 -9.59 -13.34
C THR A 91 -6.26 -8.83 -13.18
N SER A 92 -5.90 -8.45 -11.95
CA SER A 92 -4.62 -7.78 -11.69
C SER A 92 -3.43 -8.72 -11.89
N SER A 93 -3.54 -10.01 -11.54
CA SER A 93 -2.46 -10.98 -11.76
C SER A 93 -2.19 -11.23 -13.23
N GLU A 94 -3.24 -11.42 -14.02
CA GLU A 94 -3.16 -11.57 -15.47
C GLU A 94 -2.47 -10.36 -16.11
N SER A 95 -2.81 -9.13 -15.68
CA SER A 95 -2.22 -7.89 -16.19
C SER A 95 -0.73 -7.75 -15.87
N TYR A 96 -0.24 -8.38 -14.79
CA TYR A 96 1.16 -8.31 -14.35
C TYR A 96 1.92 -9.62 -14.58
N GLU A 97 1.36 -10.57 -15.32
CA GLU A 97 1.97 -11.90 -15.55
C GLU A 97 2.41 -12.59 -14.25
N ARG A 98 1.63 -12.42 -13.19
CA ARG A 98 1.91 -13.02 -11.89
C ARG A 98 0.98 -14.19 -11.64
N ASP A 99 1.55 -15.30 -11.25
CA ASP A 99 0.80 -16.42 -10.71
C ASP A 99 0.33 -16.08 -9.28
N ILE A 100 -0.96 -15.73 -9.14
CA ILE A 100 -1.58 -15.45 -7.84
C ILE A 100 -2.59 -16.57 -7.51
N ASP A 101 -2.21 -17.77 -7.76
CA ASP A 101 -3.12 -18.91 -7.52
C ASP A 101 -3.29 -19.23 -6.03
N SER A 102 -2.53 -18.61 -5.15
CA SER A 102 -2.66 -18.86 -3.74
C SER A 102 -3.40 -17.73 -3.02
N MET A 103 -4.51 -18.09 -2.39
CA MET A 103 -5.25 -17.29 -1.43
C MET A 103 -4.33 -16.69 -0.35
N GLN A 104 -3.34 -17.45 0.09
CA GLN A 104 -2.34 -17.02 1.05
C GLN A 104 -1.47 -15.86 0.52
N PHE A 105 -1.07 -15.90 -0.75
CA PHE A 105 -0.31 -14.81 -1.36
C PHE A 105 -1.07 -13.47 -1.29
N ALA A 106 -2.38 -13.50 -1.57
CA ALA A 106 -3.22 -12.30 -1.51
C ALA A 106 -3.42 -11.82 -0.06
N LEU A 107 -3.68 -12.74 0.87
CA LEU A 107 -3.83 -12.43 2.29
C LEU A 107 -2.56 -11.83 2.90
N ASP A 108 -1.39 -12.26 2.47
CA ASP A 108 -0.12 -11.74 2.99
C ASP A 108 0.19 -10.33 2.50
N ARG A 109 -0.35 -9.92 1.37
CA ARG A 109 0.03 -8.68 0.67
C ARG A 109 -1.01 -7.58 0.67
N HIS A 110 -2.26 -7.91 0.98
CA HIS A 110 -3.38 -6.96 0.92
C HIS A 110 -4.14 -6.91 2.26
N ILE A 111 -5.19 -6.11 2.34
CA ILE A 111 -5.89 -5.78 3.58
C ILE A 111 -7.35 -6.21 3.46
N PHE A 112 -7.62 -7.47 3.83
CA PHE A 112 -8.94 -8.08 3.73
C PHE A 112 -9.39 -8.70 5.04
N GLY A 113 -10.69 -8.64 5.33
CA GLY A 113 -11.30 -9.43 6.39
C GLY A 113 -12.22 -8.64 7.32
N SER A 114 -12.37 -9.13 8.54
CA SER A 114 -13.10 -8.43 9.60
C SER A 114 -12.38 -7.14 10.00
N ILE A 115 -13.08 -6.29 10.75
CA ILE A 115 -12.48 -5.06 11.31
C ILE A 115 -11.18 -5.37 12.06
N ASP A 116 -11.16 -6.45 12.84
CA ASP A 116 -9.95 -6.83 13.61
C ASP A 116 -8.84 -7.38 12.70
N ASP A 117 -9.18 -8.12 11.64
CA ASP A 117 -8.21 -8.55 10.64
C ASP A 117 -7.57 -7.36 9.93
N VAL A 118 -8.39 -6.36 9.55
CA VAL A 118 -7.93 -5.14 8.90
C VAL A 118 -7.03 -4.32 9.83
N ARG A 119 -7.44 -4.11 11.09
CA ARG A 119 -6.62 -3.42 12.10
C ARG A 119 -5.26 -4.07 12.27
N ARG A 120 -5.25 -5.39 12.52
CA ARG A 120 -4.01 -6.14 12.65
C ARG A 120 -3.12 -5.99 11.42
N ARG A 121 -3.67 -6.06 10.21
CA ARG A 121 -2.89 -5.94 8.97
C ARG A 121 -2.34 -4.52 8.77
N VAL A 122 -3.09 -3.49 9.12
CA VAL A 122 -2.59 -2.10 9.11
C VAL A 122 -1.45 -1.93 10.11
N ASP A 123 -1.61 -2.45 11.34
CA ASP A 123 -0.55 -2.42 12.37
C ASP A 123 0.75 -3.10 11.87
N GLU A 124 0.65 -4.29 11.25
CA GLU A 124 1.80 -5.01 10.67
C GLU A 124 2.54 -4.19 9.59
N PHE A 125 1.82 -3.45 8.76
CA PHE A 125 2.43 -2.54 7.78
C PHE A 125 3.09 -1.35 8.46
N ILE A 126 2.45 -0.73 9.45
CA ILE A 126 3.03 0.39 10.22
C ILE A 126 4.31 -0.07 10.91
N GLU A 127 4.32 -1.21 11.56
CA GLU A 127 5.51 -1.81 12.21
C GLU A 127 6.63 -2.11 11.21
N SER A 128 6.30 -2.38 9.95
CA SER A 128 7.29 -2.56 8.88
C SER A 128 7.89 -1.24 8.36
N GLY A 129 7.41 -0.08 8.82
CA GLY A 129 7.91 1.25 8.47
C GLY A 129 7.00 2.03 7.52
N VAL A 130 5.81 1.54 7.21
CA VAL A 130 4.84 2.26 6.36
C VAL A 130 4.22 3.44 7.10
N GLN A 131 4.16 4.59 6.43
CA GLN A 131 3.63 5.85 6.95
C GLN A 131 2.42 6.34 6.14
N HIS A 132 2.26 5.85 4.92
CA HIS A 132 1.22 6.28 3.99
C HIS A 132 0.56 5.08 3.32
N PHE A 133 -0.78 5.07 3.31
CA PHE A 133 -1.57 4.01 2.68
C PHE A 133 -2.38 4.58 1.52
N GLU A 134 -2.18 4.06 0.33
CA GLU A 134 -3.06 4.22 -0.82
C GLU A 134 -3.96 2.99 -0.91
N LEU A 135 -5.24 3.14 -0.56
CA LEU A 135 -6.18 2.03 -0.51
C LEU A 135 -7.06 2.00 -1.76
N LYS A 136 -6.96 0.92 -2.51
CA LYS A 136 -7.91 0.56 -3.56
C LYS A 136 -9.02 -0.29 -2.95
N ILE A 137 -10.08 0.37 -2.51
CA ILE A 137 -11.22 -0.32 -1.91
C ILE A 137 -11.94 -1.15 -2.99
N ILE A 138 -12.17 -2.42 -2.69
CA ILE A 138 -12.91 -3.32 -3.56
C ILE A 138 -14.40 -3.22 -3.23
N TYR A 139 -15.19 -2.97 -4.24
CA TYR A 139 -16.63 -2.80 -4.11
C TYR A 139 -17.38 -3.28 -5.36
N PRO A 140 -18.46 -4.05 -5.23
CA PRO A 140 -19.29 -4.46 -6.36
C PRO A 140 -20.27 -3.37 -6.82
N THR A 141 -20.68 -2.44 -5.95
CA THR A 141 -21.62 -1.35 -6.23
C THR A 141 -21.20 -0.05 -5.53
N MET A 142 -21.69 1.10 -6.00
CA MET A 142 -21.41 2.39 -5.36
C MET A 142 -21.90 2.43 -3.91
N ASP A 143 -23.04 1.83 -3.60
CA ASP A 143 -23.54 1.76 -2.21
C ASP A 143 -22.59 0.96 -1.33
N SER A 144 -22.02 -0.12 -1.85
CA SER A 144 -21.02 -0.88 -1.10
C SER A 144 -19.71 -0.10 -0.92
N LEU A 145 -19.33 0.75 -1.87
CA LEU A 145 -18.19 1.66 -1.69
C LEU A 145 -18.44 2.64 -0.55
N HIS A 146 -19.59 3.32 -0.54
CA HIS A 146 -19.95 4.24 0.55
C HIS A 146 -19.91 3.51 1.90
N ARG A 147 -20.49 2.32 1.96
CA ARG A 147 -20.45 1.51 3.18
C ARG A 147 -19.03 1.13 3.60
N GLN A 148 -18.15 0.80 2.68
CA GLN A 148 -16.74 0.56 2.96
C GLN A 148 -16.07 1.82 3.53
N MET A 149 -16.29 3.00 2.93
CA MET A 149 -15.72 4.26 3.42
C MET A 149 -16.19 4.58 4.84
N GLU A 150 -17.46 4.37 5.16
CA GLU A 150 -18.01 4.52 6.52
C GLU A 150 -17.31 3.57 7.50
N LEU A 151 -17.18 2.27 7.15
CA LEU A 151 -16.52 1.29 8.00
C LEU A 151 -15.07 1.65 8.30
N TRP A 152 -14.32 2.15 7.30
CA TRP A 152 -12.97 2.64 7.48
C TRP A 152 -12.93 3.87 8.39
N ALA A 153 -13.81 4.86 8.14
CA ALA A 153 -13.87 6.09 8.92
C ALA A 153 -14.22 5.86 10.38
N GLU A 154 -15.18 4.98 10.65
CA GLU A 154 -15.67 4.69 12.00
C GLU A 154 -14.75 3.76 12.80
N ASN A 155 -14.14 2.77 12.13
CA ASN A 155 -13.50 1.65 12.83
C ASN A 155 -11.98 1.59 12.68
N ILE A 156 -11.41 2.19 11.65
CA ILE A 156 -9.98 2.09 11.38
C ILE A 156 -9.27 3.42 11.63
N LEU A 157 -9.70 4.50 10.95
CA LEU A 157 -9.00 5.78 11.01
C LEU A 157 -8.85 6.37 12.43
N PRO A 158 -9.84 6.29 13.35
CA PRO A 158 -9.71 6.87 14.67
C PRO A 158 -8.57 6.29 15.52
N ARG A 159 -8.08 5.09 15.17
CA ARG A 159 -6.96 4.45 15.88
C ARG A 159 -5.60 5.07 15.54
N TYR A 160 -5.49 5.76 14.41
CA TYR A 160 -4.21 6.24 13.85
C TYR A 160 -4.13 7.77 13.71
N ASN A 161 -5.12 8.48 14.23
CA ASN A 161 -5.19 9.96 14.29
C ASN A 161 -4.56 10.53 15.56
#